data_90454e2539082e01257d502d52735649
#
_entry.id   90454e2539082e01257d502d52735649
#
_cell.length_a   1.000
_cell.length_b   1.000
_cell.length_c   1.000
_cell.angle_alpha   90.00
_cell.angle_beta   90.00
_cell.angle_gamma   90.00
#
_symmetry.space_group_name_H-M   'P 1'
#
loop_
_entity.id
_entity.type
_entity.pdbx_description
1 polymer ?
#
loop_
_entity_poly.entity_id
_entity_poly.type
_entity_poly.pdbx_seq_one_letter_code
_entity_poly.pdbx_strand_id
1 'polypeptide(L)'
;MKLIRPSFEILEQKPRAIVIPADMEIGPRMVREELLSSVYRQIEIAGRTCYKSEDKITDTSAKEFVERMVKSGHGAMLEHGTVYLLLNMASRQQYFKYCSNPYSVANSTGEAEKGTWLGFVTTNYRVLVENNWLDDLQYICEPGKEHEKRITVKFVCDRGVSHEFVRHRVFSF
;
A
#
# COMPACT_ATOMS: atom_id res chain seq x y z
N MET A 1 15.30 -30.66 15.10
CA MET A 1 15.47 -29.42 14.30
C MET A 1 14.83 -29.67 12.95
N LYS A 2 13.90 -28.82 12.50
CA LYS A 2 13.24 -28.98 11.18
C LYS A 2 14.05 -28.16 10.15
N LEU A 3 14.61 -28.84 9.16
CA LEU A 3 15.27 -28.16 8.04
C LEU A 3 14.20 -27.64 7.08
N ILE A 4 14.23 -26.34 6.80
CA ILE A 4 13.34 -25.68 5.85
C ILE A 4 14.19 -25.25 4.65
N ARG A 5 13.72 -25.52 3.44
CA ARG A 5 14.39 -25.06 2.22
C ARG A 5 14.14 -23.55 2.04
N PRO A 6 15.16 -22.79 1.58
CA PRO A 6 14.96 -21.40 1.18
C PRO A 6 13.89 -21.30 0.10
N SER A 7 13.05 -20.28 0.21
CA SER A 7 11.99 -20.00 -0.78
C SER A 7 11.61 -18.53 -0.77
N PHE A 8 10.88 -18.09 -1.79
CA PHE A 8 10.25 -16.79 -1.83
C PHE A 8 8.83 -16.90 -2.39
N GLU A 9 8.03 -15.93 -2.04
CA GLU A 9 6.65 -15.76 -2.51
C GLU A 9 6.41 -14.28 -2.81
N ILE A 10 5.83 -13.97 -3.98
CA ILE A 10 5.39 -12.61 -4.30
C ILE A 10 3.99 -12.44 -3.74
N LEU A 11 3.85 -11.47 -2.83
CA LEU A 11 2.56 -11.12 -2.23
C LEU A 11 1.93 -10.00 -3.06
N GLU A 12 0.83 -10.29 -3.70
CA GLU A 12 0.10 -9.32 -4.52
C GLU A 12 -0.94 -8.57 -3.67
N GLN A 13 -0.80 -7.26 -3.61
CA GLN A 13 -1.82 -6.39 -3.04
C GLN A 13 -2.95 -6.22 -4.06
N LYS A 14 -4.00 -7.02 -3.92
CA LYS A 14 -5.17 -6.96 -4.83
C LYS A 14 -6.46 -6.69 -4.06
N PRO A 15 -7.36 -5.86 -4.60
CA PRO A 15 -8.73 -5.80 -4.11
C PRO A 15 -9.38 -7.19 -4.29
N ARG A 16 -10.27 -7.56 -3.38
CA ARG A 16 -11.10 -8.75 -3.55
C ARG A 16 -12.14 -8.48 -4.62
N ALA A 17 -12.58 -9.54 -5.30
CA ALA A 17 -13.74 -9.41 -6.15
C ALA A 17 -14.96 -9.01 -5.30
N ILE A 18 -15.56 -7.87 -5.63
CA ILE A 18 -16.77 -7.42 -4.95
C ILE A 18 -17.91 -8.31 -5.45
N VAL A 19 -18.42 -9.18 -4.59
CA VAL A 19 -19.63 -9.94 -4.89
C VAL A 19 -20.82 -9.01 -4.73
N ILE A 20 -21.44 -8.64 -5.84
CA ILE A 20 -22.54 -7.69 -5.87
C ILE A 20 -23.84 -8.45 -6.04
N PRO A 21 -24.86 -8.19 -5.20
CA PRO A 21 -26.22 -8.61 -5.49
C PRO A 21 -26.66 -8.06 -6.85
N ALA A 22 -27.46 -8.81 -7.59
CA ALA A 22 -27.85 -8.46 -8.96
C ALA A 22 -28.61 -7.13 -9.10
N ASP A 23 -29.10 -6.60 -7.99
CA ASP A 23 -29.88 -5.37 -7.86
C ASP A 23 -29.06 -4.16 -7.34
N MET A 24 -27.74 -4.33 -7.11
CA MET A 24 -26.87 -3.28 -6.58
C MET A 24 -25.84 -2.83 -7.62
N GLU A 25 -25.66 -1.52 -7.79
CA GLU A 25 -24.59 -0.93 -8.60
C GLU A 25 -23.32 -0.66 -7.78
N ILE A 26 -22.15 -0.90 -8.40
CA ILE A 26 -20.86 -0.51 -7.79
C ILE A 26 -20.71 1.00 -7.87
N GLY A 27 -20.84 1.66 -6.74
CA GLY A 27 -20.53 3.08 -6.63
C GLY A 27 -19.02 3.33 -6.41
N PRO A 28 -18.52 4.53 -6.79
CA PRO A 28 -17.10 4.91 -6.59
C PRO A 28 -16.61 4.78 -5.14
N ARG A 29 -17.51 4.91 -4.17
CA ARG A 29 -17.21 4.72 -2.75
C ARG A 29 -16.83 3.27 -2.42
N MET A 30 -17.60 2.31 -2.93
CA MET A 30 -17.34 0.88 -2.68
C MET A 30 -15.98 0.45 -3.26
N VAL A 31 -15.65 0.95 -4.46
CA VAL A 31 -14.34 0.69 -5.07
C VAL A 31 -13.21 1.22 -4.18
N ARG A 32 -13.33 2.45 -3.68
CA ARG A 32 -12.32 3.04 -2.79
C ARG A 32 -12.17 2.29 -1.47
N GLU A 33 -13.28 1.89 -0.86
CA GLU A 33 -13.28 1.13 0.39
C GLU A 33 -12.57 -0.24 0.19
N GLU A 34 -12.78 -0.92 -0.94
CA GLU A 34 -12.10 -2.19 -1.22
C GLU A 34 -10.61 -2.00 -1.57
N LEU A 35 -10.24 -0.94 -2.29
CA LEU A 35 -8.84 -0.60 -2.52
C LEU A 35 -8.12 -0.34 -1.19
N LEU A 36 -8.72 0.43 -0.29
CA LEU A 36 -8.16 0.68 1.04
C LEU A 36 -8.09 -0.62 1.88
N SER A 37 -9.09 -1.47 1.78
CA SER A 37 -9.10 -2.79 2.42
C SER A 37 -7.94 -3.66 1.91
N SER A 38 -7.59 -3.59 0.62
CA SER A 38 -6.44 -4.30 0.07
C SER A 38 -5.11 -3.81 0.65
N VAL A 39 -4.97 -2.49 0.86
CA VAL A 39 -3.83 -1.88 1.54
C VAL A 39 -3.71 -2.43 2.97
N TYR A 40 -4.80 -2.46 3.72
CA TYR A 40 -4.81 -2.96 5.10
C TYR A 40 -4.46 -4.45 5.19
N ARG A 41 -4.98 -5.27 4.30
CA ARG A 41 -4.64 -6.71 4.24
C ARG A 41 -3.15 -6.91 3.98
N GLN A 42 -2.57 -6.13 3.06
CA GLN A 42 -1.14 -6.21 2.77
C GLN A 42 -0.28 -5.85 4.00
N ILE A 43 -0.64 -4.79 4.72
CA ILE A 43 0.00 -4.40 5.99
C ILE A 43 -0.15 -5.51 7.04
N GLU A 44 -1.35 -6.09 7.18
CA GLU A 44 -1.58 -7.15 8.15
C GLU A 44 -0.74 -8.40 7.83
N ILE A 45 -0.69 -8.83 6.57
CA ILE A 45 0.12 -9.98 6.17
C ILE A 45 1.60 -9.76 6.54
N ALA A 46 2.16 -8.60 6.20
CA ALA A 46 3.54 -8.26 6.54
C ALA A 46 3.77 -8.24 8.05
N GLY A 47 2.90 -7.54 8.79
CA GLY A 47 3.00 -7.44 10.24
C GLY A 47 2.83 -8.77 10.96
N ARG A 48 1.85 -9.58 10.56
CA ARG A 48 1.62 -10.91 11.15
C ARG A 48 2.78 -11.87 10.86
N THR A 49 3.39 -11.79 9.68
CA THR A 49 4.60 -12.54 9.36
C THR A 49 5.74 -12.15 10.30
N CYS A 50 5.96 -10.85 10.54
CA CYS A 50 6.96 -10.35 11.47
C CYS A 50 6.72 -10.84 12.91
N TYR A 51 5.46 -10.80 13.38
CA TYR A 51 5.08 -11.19 14.74
C TYR A 51 4.77 -12.69 14.89
N LYS A 52 4.93 -13.51 13.83
CA LYS A 52 4.59 -14.95 13.81
C LYS A 52 3.17 -15.21 14.32
N SER A 53 2.22 -14.52 13.78
CA SER A 53 0.80 -14.56 14.19
C SER A 53 -0.15 -14.62 13.00
N GLU A 54 0.27 -15.25 11.91
CA GLU A 54 -0.50 -15.42 10.68
C GLU A 54 -1.80 -16.19 10.90
N ASP A 55 -1.83 -17.05 11.92
CA ASP A 55 -3.02 -17.78 12.38
C ASP A 55 -4.18 -16.88 12.83
N LYS A 56 -3.90 -15.61 13.12
CA LYS A 56 -4.89 -14.61 13.55
C LYS A 56 -5.47 -13.78 12.38
N ILE A 57 -5.07 -14.05 11.16
CA ILE A 57 -5.63 -13.37 9.99
C ILE A 57 -7.05 -13.90 9.74
N THR A 58 -8.01 -12.98 9.67
CA THR A 58 -9.41 -13.27 9.33
C THR A 58 -9.87 -12.33 8.22
N ASP A 59 -11.06 -12.54 7.68
CA ASP A 59 -11.61 -11.69 6.64
C ASP A 59 -11.81 -10.22 7.07
N THR A 60 -11.89 -9.96 8.36
CA THR A 60 -12.22 -8.64 8.93
C THR A 60 -11.12 -8.06 9.83
N SER A 61 -10.04 -8.80 10.12
CA SER A 61 -9.03 -8.40 11.10
C SER A 61 -8.09 -7.27 10.65
N ALA A 62 -7.96 -7.05 9.34
CA ALA A 62 -6.93 -6.15 8.79
C ALA A 62 -7.08 -4.70 9.25
N LYS A 63 -8.29 -4.16 9.28
CA LYS A 63 -8.54 -2.78 9.69
C LYS A 63 -8.14 -2.55 11.15
N GLU A 64 -8.60 -3.39 12.04
CA GLU A 64 -8.28 -3.32 13.49
C GLU A 64 -6.77 -3.48 13.73
N PHE A 65 -6.12 -4.38 12.97
CA PHE A 65 -4.69 -4.56 13.03
C PHE A 65 -3.93 -3.28 12.66
N VAL A 66 -4.29 -2.63 11.54
CA VAL A 66 -3.66 -1.39 11.08
C VAL A 66 -3.89 -0.25 12.07
N GLU A 67 -5.11 -0.07 12.57
CA GLU A 67 -5.42 0.95 13.58
C GLU A 67 -4.56 0.79 14.84
N ARG A 68 -4.33 -0.45 15.28
CA ARG A 68 -3.45 -0.75 16.41
C ARG A 68 -1.98 -0.41 16.10
N MET A 69 -1.48 -0.71 14.88
CA MET A 69 -0.11 -0.36 14.47
C MET A 69 0.10 1.15 14.45
N VAL A 70 -0.86 1.90 13.92
CA VAL A 70 -0.84 3.37 13.94
C VAL A 70 -0.81 3.89 15.38
N LYS A 71 -1.71 3.41 16.23
CA LYS A 71 -1.80 3.84 17.65
C LYS A 71 -0.54 3.54 18.45
N SER A 72 0.14 2.43 18.15
CA SER A 72 1.36 2.02 18.86
C SER A 72 2.65 2.59 18.24
N GLY A 73 2.56 3.35 17.16
CA GLY A 73 3.72 3.94 16.47
C GLY A 73 4.59 2.91 15.70
N HIS A 74 4.06 1.73 15.40
CA HIS A 74 4.78 0.70 14.64
C HIS A 74 4.72 0.97 13.14
N GLY A 75 5.38 2.06 12.70
CA GLY A 75 5.33 2.57 11.34
C GLY A 75 5.91 1.65 10.28
N ALA A 76 6.91 0.82 10.61
CA ALA A 76 7.57 -0.06 9.62
C ALA A 76 6.58 -0.97 8.88
N MET A 77 5.61 -1.55 9.59
CA MET A 77 4.60 -2.41 8.97
C MET A 77 3.71 -1.67 7.97
N LEU A 78 3.46 -0.38 8.22
CA LEU A 78 2.61 0.46 7.37
C LEU A 78 3.24 0.74 6.00
N GLU A 79 4.56 0.59 5.85
CA GLU A 79 5.27 0.77 4.57
C GLU A 79 4.87 -0.27 3.53
N HIS A 80 4.47 -1.48 3.95
CA HIS A 80 4.05 -2.56 3.07
C HIS A 80 2.69 -2.33 2.41
N GLY A 81 1.89 -1.39 2.92
CA GLY A 81 0.65 -0.95 2.29
C GLY A 81 0.91 0.07 1.20
N THR A 82 1.06 -0.35 -0.05
CA THR A 82 1.25 0.56 -1.18
C THR A 82 -0.06 1.29 -1.49
N VAL A 83 0.03 2.60 -1.68
CA VAL A 83 -1.10 3.46 -2.05
C VAL A 83 -0.83 4.10 -3.41
N TYR A 84 -1.77 3.93 -4.32
CA TYR A 84 -1.77 4.56 -5.64
C TYR A 84 -2.83 5.64 -5.68
N LEU A 85 -2.45 6.87 -6.08
CA LEU A 85 -3.37 8.01 -6.16
C LEU A 85 -3.39 8.55 -7.59
N LEU A 86 -4.60 8.85 -8.07
CA LEU A 86 -4.81 9.56 -9.32
C LEU A 86 -5.35 10.95 -9.03
N LEU A 87 -4.59 11.97 -9.41
CA LEU A 87 -4.87 13.37 -9.19
C LEU A 87 -5.17 14.07 -10.52
N ASN A 88 -6.10 15.03 -10.49
CA ASN A 88 -6.46 15.85 -11.64
C ASN A 88 -6.13 17.33 -11.38
N MET A 89 -6.53 18.21 -12.29
CA MET A 89 -6.29 19.66 -12.15
C MET A 89 -6.81 20.24 -10.83
N ALA A 90 -7.97 19.82 -10.34
CA ALA A 90 -8.55 20.33 -9.09
C ALA A 90 -7.72 19.91 -7.85
N SER A 91 -7.04 18.77 -7.91
CA SER A 91 -6.19 18.23 -6.86
C SER A 91 -4.69 18.38 -7.14
N ARG A 92 -4.30 19.21 -8.11
CA ARG A 92 -2.89 19.37 -8.53
C ARG A 92 -2.00 19.90 -7.39
N GLN A 93 -2.54 20.68 -6.47
CA GLN A 93 -1.76 21.17 -5.32
C GLN A 93 -1.29 20.03 -4.42
N GLN A 94 -2.10 19.00 -4.21
CA GLN A 94 -1.75 17.81 -3.43
C GLN A 94 -0.59 17.02 -4.07
N TYR A 95 -0.49 17.03 -5.40
CA TYR A 95 0.60 16.32 -6.10
C TYR A 95 1.99 16.80 -5.69
N PHE A 96 2.21 18.10 -5.53
CA PHE A 96 3.53 18.65 -5.27
C PHE A 96 4.14 18.21 -3.93
N LYS A 97 3.33 17.93 -2.92
CA LYS A 97 3.85 17.42 -1.64
C LYS A 97 4.46 16.04 -1.78
N TYR A 98 3.95 15.21 -2.71
CA TYR A 98 4.52 13.90 -3.02
C TYR A 98 5.81 14.00 -3.84
N CYS A 99 5.95 15.00 -4.71
CA CYS A 99 7.19 15.23 -5.45
C CYS A 99 8.38 15.50 -4.53
N SER A 100 8.15 16.09 -3.36
CA SER A 100 9.17 16.41 -2.36
C SER A 100 9.36 15.31 -1.31
N ASN A 101 8.53 14.27 -1.30
CA ASN A 101 8.60 13.19 -0.32
C ASN A 101 9.53 12.07 -0.83
N PRO A 102 10.60 11.71 -0.08
CA PRO A 102 11.59 10.73 -0.54
C PRO A 102 11.07 9.28 -0.63
N TYR A 103 9.91 9.00 -0.06
CA TYR A 103 9.27 7.68 -0.06
C TYR A 103 8.11 7.58 -1.04
N SER A 104 7.93 8.60 -1.87
CA SER A 104 6.88 8.68 -2.88
C SER A 104 7.49 8.85 -4.27
N VAL A 105 6.83 8.28 -5.28
CA VAL A 105 7.14 8.53 -6.69
C VAL A 105 5.95 9.21 -7.32
N ALA A 106 6.20 10.33 -8.00
CA ALA A 106 5.16 11.14 -8.59
C ALA A 106 5.47 11.38 -10.08
N ASN A 107 4.62 10.89 -10.94
CA ASN A 107 4.66 11.08 -12.39
C ASN A 107 3.46 11.89 -12.85
N SER A 108 3.55 12.57 -13.98
CA SER A 108 2.42 13.29 -14.55
C SER A 108 2.37 13.21 -16.06
N THR A 109 1.18 13.32 -16.61
CA THR A 109 0.91 13.37 -18.05
C THR A 109 -0.04 14.51 -18.39
N GLY A 110 -0.12 14.87 -19.67
CA GLY A 110 -0.97 15.95 -20.15
C GLY A 110 -0.43 17.34 -19.85
N GLU A 111 -1.21 18.33 -20.23
CA GLU A 111 -0.85 19.75 -20.14
C GLU A 111 -1.81 20.50 -19.22
N ALA A 112 -1.27 21.20 -18.22
CA ALA A 112 -2.07 21.97 -17.28
C ALA A 112 -2.85 23.10 -17.96
N GLU A 113 -2.24 23.77 -18.95
CA GLU A 113 -2.85 24.85 -19.70
C GLU A 113 -4.05 24.41 -20.54
N LYS A 114 -4.05 23.15 -20.99
CA LYS A 114 -5.19 22.54 -21.72
C LYS A 114 -6.19 21.84 -20.79
N GLY A 115 -6.00 21.86 -19.47
CA GLY A 115 -6.86 21.18 -18.51
C GLY A 115 -6.80 19.64 -18.57
N THR A 116 -5.84 19.05 -19.28
CA THR A 116 -5.69 17.59 -19.46
C THR A 116 -4.71 16.96 -18.50
N TRP A 117 -4.14 17.74 -17.58
CA TRP A 117 -3.12 17.25 -16.63
C TRP A 117 -3.67 16.19 -15.67
N LEU A 118 -2.91 15.11 -15.54
CA LEU A 118 -3.10 14.04 -14.57
C LEU A 118 -1.81 13.77 -13.82
N GLY A 119 -1.91 13.59 -12.51
CA GLY A 119 -0.81 13.19 -11.62
C GLY A 119 -1.01 11.77 -11.10
N PHE A 120 0.04 10.96 -11.16
CA PHE A 120 0.08 9.58 -10.73
C PHE A 120 1.07 9.47 -9.58
N VAL A 121 0.60 9.11 -8.41
CA VAL A 121 1.43 9.01 -7.21
C VAL A 121 1.45 7.58 -6.70
N THR A 122 2.65 7.05 -6.51
CA THR A 122 2.89 5.81 -5.77
C THR A 122 3.53 6.15 -4.44
N THR A 123 2.88 5.81 -3.36
CA THR A 123 3.36 6.05 -2.00
C THR A 123 3.03 4.84 -1.10
N ASN A 124 3.13 4.99 0.22
CA ASN A 124 2.72 3.97 1.17
C ASN A 124 1.88 4.57 2.31
N TYR A 125 1.19 3.69 3.03
CA TYR A 125 0.27 4.10 4.09
C TYR A 125 0.98 4.81 5.26
N ARG A 126 2.26 4.47 5.55
CA ARG A 126 3.07 5.15 6.55
C ARG A 126 3.25 6.63 6.24
N VAL A 127 3.57 6.97 4.99
CA VAL A 127 3.72 8.37 4.53
C VAL A 127 2.45 9.16 4.79
N LEU A 128 1.28 8.59 4.48
CA LEU A 128 0.00 9.27 4.71
C LEU A 128 -0.27 9.51 6.19
N VAL A 129 0.03 8.53 7.05
CA VAL A 129 -0.17 8.64 8.51
C VAL A 129 0.78 9.67 9.12
N GLU A 130 2.08 9.56 8.84
CA GLU A 130 3.10 10.41 9.48
C GLU A 130 3.02 11.88 9.04
N ASN A 131 2.49 12.16 7.86
CA ASN A 131 2.32 13.51 7.34
C ASN A 131 0.90 14.08 7.53
N ASN A 132 -0.04 13.34 8.12
CA ASN A 132 -1.45 13.70 8.21
C ASN A 132 -2.11 13.89 6.83
N TRP A 133 -1.80 13.04 5.86
CA TRP A 133 -2.34 13.08 4.48
C TRP A 133 -3.40 12.01 4.20
N LEU A 134 -4.03 11.47 5.24
CA LEU A 134 -5.05 10.43 5.08
C LEU A 134 -6.27 10.87 4.26
N ASP A 135 -6.57 12.16 4.21
CA ASP A 135 -7.64 12.72 3.38
C ASP A 135 -7.40 12.48 1.88
N ASP A 136 -6.13 12.29 1.46
CA ASP A 136 -5.81 12.00 0.07
C ASP A 136 -6.24 10.58 -0.38
N LEU A 137 -6.63 9.71 0.54
CA LEU A 137 -7.23 8.42 0.22
C LEU A 137 -8.54 8.57 -0.60
N GLN A 138 -9.13 9.76 -0.66
CA GLN A 138 -10.21 10.04 -1.60
C GLN A 138 -9.81 9.90 -3.07
N TYR A 139 -8.52 9.99 -3.38
CA TYR A 139 -7.93 9.85 -4.72
C TYR A 139 -7.36 8.46 -4.99
N ILE A 140 -7.55 7.50 -4.07
CA ILE A 140 -7.03 6.13 -4.22
C ILE A 140 -7.58 5.48 -5.49
N CYS A 141 -6.70 4.80 -6.24
CA CYS A 141 -7.04 4.13 -7.48
C CYS A 141 -6.29 2.80 -7.61
N GLU A 142 -6.66 2.02 -8.59
CA GLU A 142 -5.83 0.89 -9.04
C GLU A 142 -4.58 1.41 -9.77
N PRO A 143 -3.44 0.67 -9.70
CA PRO A 143 -2.22 1.09 -10.36
C PRO A 143 -2.38 1.07 -11.89
N GLY A 144 -2.30 2.24 -12.52
CA GLY A 144 -2.18 2.39 -13.97
C GLY A 144 -0.73 2.21 -14.44
N LYS A 145 -0.51 2.30 -15.76
CA LYS A 145 0.82 2.14 -16.39
C LYS A 145 1.81 3.25 -15.99
N GLU A 146 1.31 4.42 -15.63
CA GLU A 146 2.11 5.58 -15.22
C GLU A 146 2.53 5.56 -13.74
N HIS A 147 1.96 4.64 -12.95
CA HIS A 147 2.39 4.43 -11.57
C HIS A 147 3.64 3.54 -11.52
N GLU A 148 4.59 3.88 -10.65
CA GLU A 148 5.65 2.94 -10.28
C GLU A 148 5.05 1.82 -9.42
N LYS A 149 5.08 0.59 -9.95
CA LYS A 149 4.52 -0.56 -9.24
C LYS A 149 5.49 -1.08 -8.19
N ARG A 150 5.01 -1.27 -6.98
CA ARG A 150 5.75 -1.90 -5.88
C ARG A 150 5.37 -3.36 -5.73
N ILE A 151 6.34 -4.17 -5.37
CA ILE A 151 6.19 -5.61 -5.17
C ILE A 151 6.58 -5.92 -3.73
N THR A 152 5.76 -6.69 -3.01
CA THR A 152 6.10 -7.25 -1.72
C THR A 152 6.52 -8.70 -1.89
N VAL A 153 7.67 -9.07 -1.34
CA VAL A 153 8.19 -10.44 -1.41
C VAL A 153 8.39 -10.99 0.00
N LYS A 154 7.80 -12.16 0.25
CA LYS A 154 8.03 -12.92 1.47
C LYS A 154 9.17 -13.91 1.23
N PHE A 155 10.23 -13.82 2.00
CA PHE A 155 11.36 -14.73 1.94
C PHE A 155 11.36 -15.71 3.11
N VAL A 156 11.73 -16.96 2.82
CA VAL A 156 12.15 -17.95 3.82
C VAL A 156 13.63 -18.19 3.59
N CYS A 157 14.47 -17.70 4.48
CA CYS A 157 15.93 -17.80 4.37
C CYS A 157 16.56 -17.97 5.75
N ASP A 158 17.87 -18.25 5.78
CA ASP A 158 18.60 -18.29 7.03
C ASP A 158 18.79 -16.87 7.62
N ARG A 159 19.19 -16.83 8.90
CA ARG A 159 19.36 -15.58 9.64
C ARG A 159 20.45 -14.68 9.05
N GLY A 160 21.53 -15.25 8.50
CA GLY A 160 22.62 -14.48 7.90
C GLY A 160 22.13 -13.69 6.71
N VAL A 161 21.41 -14.34 5.81
CA VAL A 161 20.81 -13.71 4.63
C VAL A 161 19.81 -12.62 5.04
N SER A 162 18.90 -12.90 5.99
CA SER A 162 17.92 -11.88 6.43
C SER A 162 18.60 -10.65 7.03
N HIS A 163 19.70 -10.82 7.79
CA HIS A 163 20.45 -9.70 8.35
C HIS A 163 21.15 -8.84 7.29
N GLU A 164 21.56 -9.42 6.16
CA GLU A 164 22.08 -8.64 5.04
C GLU A 164 20.97 -7.86 4.31
N PHE A 165 19.80 -8.46 4.11
CA PHE A 165 18.66 -7.75 3.53
C PHE A 165 18.29 -6.49 4.32
N VAL A 166 18.23 -6.53 5.64
CA VAL A 166 17.87 -5.39 6.51
C VAL A 166 18.84 -4.21 6.36
N ARG A 167 20.05 -4.44 5.89
CA ARG A 167 21.06 -3.38 5.65
C ARG A 167 20.80 -2.59 4.36
N HIS A 168 20.06 -3.15 3.42
CA HIS A 168 19.65 -2.46 2.20
C HIS A 168 18.53 -1.47 2.50
N ARG A 169 18.82 -0.17 2.42
CA ARG A 169 17.87 0.90 2.77
C ARG A 169 17.03 1.39 1.58
N VAL A 170 17.07 0.67 0.46
CA VAL A 170 16.31 1.01 -0.75
C VAL A 170 14.91 0.40 -0.78
N PHE A 171 14.59 -0.52 0.12
CA PHE A 171 13.27 -1.15 0.23
C PHE A 171 12.84 -1.28 1.69
N SER A 172 11.54 -1.35 1.90
CA SER A 172 10.94 -1.57 3.22
C SER A 172 11.12 -3.02 3.66
N PHE A 173 11.46 -3.22 4.95
CA PHE A 173 11.77 -4.53 5.51
C PHE A 173 11.06 -4.73 6.87
#